data_32943626a07a5fb01cc32d9925b3068e
#
_entry.id   32943626a07a5fb01cc32d9925b3068e
#
_cell.length_a   1.000
_cell.length_b   1.000
_cell.length_c   1.000
_cell.angle_alpha   90.00
_cell.angle_beta   90.00
_cell.angle_gamma   90.00
#
_symmetry.space_group_name_H-M   'P 1'
#
loop_
_entity.id
_entity.type
_entity.pdbx_description
1 polymer ?
#
loop_
_entity_poly.entity_id
_entity_poly.type
_entity_poly.pdbx_seq_one_letter_code
_entity_poly.pdbx_strand_id
1 'polypeptide(L)'
;SVVRRIFTNSKTAVADDDTRSNSSADLVEGDTLVDTHGDYLLSPRNVARELDVPFVDMNKITHDLVQEMGPEASKKLFMWIPEGVCAACPKGREDNTHLNVYGARTIAGLTVDAIAKEVPALAPFVRHYDFVVAKDGSGDFFTIQEAIHAVPDFRKAGRTTILVRKGVYKEKVVIPESKISISLIGEDGAILTNDDFASKKNYFGEEMSTSGSSTCYIYAPDFYAENITFENSAGRVGQAVACFVSGDRAYFKNCRFLGNQDTLYTYGKDSRQFYDHCYIEGTVDFIFGWSTALFKDCTIHSLGDGYVTAPSTDQGKKYGYVFIGCKLTGVAEAKKVYLSRP
;
A
#
# COMPACT_ATOMS: atom_id res chain seq x y z
N SER A 1 10.04 18.64 -21.74
CA SER A 1 8.91 19.28 -22.44
C SER A 1 7.71 18.37 -22.36
N VAL A 2 6.54 18.92 -22.11
CA VAL A 2 5.29 18.14 -22.09
C VAL A 2 4.87 17.95 -23.54
N VAL A 3 4.89 16.72 -23.99
CA VAL A 3 4.46 16.36 -25.36
C VAL A 3 2.94 16.33 -25.38
N ARG A 4 2.31 17.15 -26.19
CA ARG A 4 0.87 17.07 -26.44
C ARG A 4 0.57 15.82 -27.24
N ARG A 5 -0.46 15.08 -26.86
CA ARG A 5 -0.93 13.87 -27.53
C ARG A 5 -2.42 13.89 -27.72
N ILE A 6 -2.89 13.33 -28.80
CA ILE A 6 -4.30 13.17 -29.10
C ILE A 6 -4.61 11.72 -29.52
N PHE A 7 -5.77 11.21 -29.15
CA PHE A 7 -6.28 9.97 -29.70
C PHE A 7 -7.03 10.23 -31.01
N THR A 8 -6.84 9.37 -32.02
CA THR A 8 -7.49 9.49 -33.32
C THR A 8 -7.79 8.10 -33.90
N ASN A 9 -8.73 8.06 -34.82
CA ASN A 9 -9.07 6.84 -35.62
C ASN A 9 -8.10 6.57 -36.79
N SER A 10 -7.16 7.48 -37.06
CA SER A 10 -6.24 7.36 -38.20
C SER A 10 -4.79 7.34 -37.76
N LYS A 11 -4.03 6.30 -38.21
CA LYS A 11 -2.59 6.21 -38.02
C LYS A 11 -1.80 7.28 -38.82
N THR A 12 -2.45 7.99 -39.74
CA THR A 12 -1.86 8.98 -40.62
C THR A 12 -2.20 10.42 -40.29
N ALA A 13 -2.92 10.68 -39.20
CA ALA A 13 -3.22 12.04 -38.75
C ALA A 13 -1.94 12.74 -38.27
N VAL A 14 -1.31 13.46 -39.21
CA VAL A 14 -0.29 14.45 -38.84
C VAL A 14 -1.04 15.66 -38.31
N ALA A 15 -0.86 16.01 -37.06
CA ALA A 15 -1.44 17.24 -36.55
C ALA A 15 -0.80 18.43 -37.25
N ASP A 16 -1.62 19.27 -37.85
CA ASP A 16 -1.19 20.50 -38.48
C ASP A 16 -0.55 21.41 -37.40
N ASP A 17 0.58 22.04 -37.69
CA ASP A 17 1.42 22.80 -36.77
C ASP A 17 0.75 24.06 -36.19
N ASP A 18 -0.48 24.38 -36.64
CA ASP A 18 -1.19 25.62 -36.31
C ASP A 18 -2.13 25.51 -35.10
N THR A 19 -2.24 24.35 -34.44
CA THR A 19 -3.12 24.20 -33.27
C THR A 19 -2.39 24.52 -31.94
N ARG A 20 -2.00 25.79 -31.76
CA ARG A 20 -1.45 26.33 -30.50
C ARG A 20 -2.50 26.69 -29.45
N SER A 21 -3.75 26.26 -29.62
CA SER A 21 -4.81 26.55 -28.67
C SER A 21 -4.90 25.49 -27.59
N ASN A 22 -4.84 25.88 -26.33
CA ASN A 22 -5.11 25.06 -25.16
C ASN A 22 -6.63 24.82 -24.96
N SER A 23 -7.43 24.83 -26.02
CA SER A 23 -8.86 24.63 -25.90
C SER A 23 -9.25 23.15 -25.95
N SER A 24 -10.23 22.77 -25.13
CA SER A 24 -10.83 21.43 -25.08
C SER A 24 -11.48 20.98 -26.42
N ALA A 25 -11.54 21.84 -27.42
CA ALA A 25 -12.18 21.59 -28.72
C ALA A 25 -11.38 20.64 -29.63
N ASP A 26 -10.13 20.32 -29.29
CA ASP A 26 -9.22 19.52 -30.13
C ASP A 26 -9.12 18.04 -29.72
N LEU A 27 -10.04 17.53 -28.91
CA LEU A 27 -10.10 16.11 -28.55
C LEU A 27 -10.69 15.32 -29.73
N VAL A 28 -9.84 14.71 -30.53
CA VAL A 28 -10.27 13.79 -31.59
C VAL A 28 -10.57 12.43 -30.97
N GLU A 29 -11.79 11.92 -31.16
CA GLU A 29 -12.17 10.57 -30.73
C GLU A 29 -11.44 9.51 -31.55
N GLY A 30 -10.88 8.52 -30.87
CA GLY A 30 -10.22 7.35 -31.49
C GLY A 30 -9.32 6.59 -30.51
N ASP A 31 -8.83 5.44 -30.96
CA ASP A 31 -8.05 4.51 -30.14
C ASP A 31 -6.53 4.60 -30.37
N THR A 32 -6.09 5.38 -31.34
CA THR A 32 -4.66 5.52 -31.67
C THR A 32 -4.12 6.84 -31.14
N LEU A 33 -3.11 6.75 -30.27
CA LEU A 33 -2.43 7.92 -29.73
C LEU A 33 -1.42 8.47 -30.73
N VAL A 34 -1.45 9.77 -30.96
CA VAL A 34 -0.52 10.48 -31.86
C VAL A 34 0.22 11.55 -31.09
N ASP A 35 1.56 11.58 -31.22
CA ASP A 35 2.41 12.66 -30.71
C ASP A 35 2.39 13.83 -31.68
N THR A 36 2.04 15.02 -31.20
CA THR A 36 1.84 16.20 -32.05
C THR A 36 3.09 17.06 -32.25
N HIS A 37 4.27 16.61 -31.78
CA HIS A 37 5.52 17.37 -31.85
C HIS A 37 6.41 16.95 -33.05
N GLY A 38 5.97 16.02 -33.88
CA GLY A 38 6.67 15.61 -35.08
C GLY A 38 8.16 15.34 -34.87
N ASP A 39 8.99 15.88 -35.76
CA ASP A 39 10.45 15.66 -35.79
C ASP A 39 11.21 16.23 -34.58
N TYR A 40 10.60 17.14 -33.80
CA TYR A 40 11.22 17.64 -32.56
C TYR A 40 11.53 16.52 -31.56
N LEU A 41 10.80 15.40 -31.63
CA LEU A 41 11.05 14.23 -30.77
C LEU A 41 12.33 13.47 -31.15
N LEU A 42 12.82 13.66 -32.37
CA LEU A 42 14.03 13.00 -32.89
C LEU A 42 15.30 13.70 -32.40
N SER A 43 15.28 15.02 -32.20
CA SER A 43 16.45 15.80 -31.83
C SER A 43 17.18 15.30 -30.59
N PRO A 44 16.53 15.06 -29.43
CA PRO A 44 17.21 14.55 -28.23
C PRO A 44 17.81 13.15 -28.47
N ARG A 45 17.13 12.28 -29.22
CA ARG A 45 17.60 10.93 -29.56
C ARG A 45 18.85 10.97 -30.42
N ASN A 46 18.87 11.86 -31.43
CA ASN A 46 20.00 12.02 -32.35
C ASN A 46 21.21 12.58 -31.62
N VAL A 47 21.05 13.62 -30.82
CA VAL A 47 22.13 14.23 -30.02
C VAL A 47 22.72 13.22 -29.05
N ALA A 48 21.89 12.42 -28.35
CA ALA A 48 22.39 11.40 -27.44
C ALA A 48 23.23 10.34 -28.17
N ARG A 49 22.80 9.94 -29.40
CA ARG A 49 23.54 9.01 -30.24
C ARG A 49 24.85 9.62 -30.74
N GLU A 50 24.83 10.87 -31.19
CA GLU A 50 26.03 11.58 -31.69
C GLU A 50 27.09 11.75 -30.61
N LEU A 51 26.65 12.01 -29.36
CA LEU A 51 27.55 12.24 -28.24
C LEU A 51 27.87 10.98 -27.43
N ASP A 52 27.34 9.84 -27.84
CA ASP A 52 27.47 8.54 -27.15
C ASP A 52 27.14 8.65 -25.65
N VAL A 53 26.05 9.33 -25.32
CA VAL A 53 25.57 9.47 -23.93
C VAL A 53 24.31 8.64 -23.67
N PRO A 54 24.15 8.11 -22.44
CA PRO A 54 22.93 7.38 -22.08
C PRO A 54 21.68 8.24 -22.30
N PHE A 55 20.61 7.61 -22.81
CA PHE A 55 19.37 8.30 -23.12
C PHE A 55 18.16 7.53 -22.61
N VAL A 56 17.38 8.18 -21.74
CA VAL A 56 16.09 7.66 -21.27
C VAL A 56 14.96 8.26 -22.10
N ASP A 57 14.35 7.45 -22.96
CA ASP A 57 13.30 7.88 -23.87
C ASP A 57 11.95 8.00 -23.17
N MET A 58 11.78 9.05 -22.39
CA MET A 58 10.52 9.32 -21.67
C MET A 58 9.35 9.60 -22.59
N ASN A 59 9.59 10.08 -23.82
CA ASN A 59 8.52 10.23 -24.80
C ASN A 59 7.92 8.88 -25.16
N LYS A 60 8.78 7.91 -25.54
CA LYS A 60 8.33 6.55 -25.86
C LYS A 60 7.61 5.90 -24.65
N ILE A 61 8.22 5.92 -23.48
CA ILE A 61 7.69 5.28 -22.27
C ILE A 61 6.31 5.83 -21.90
N THR A 62 6.15 7.16 -21.93
CA THR A 62 4.86 7.78 -21.60
C THR A 62 3.84 7.65 -22.72
N HIS A 63 4.27 7.56 -23.98
CA HIS A 63 3.39 7.24 -25.10
C HIS A 63 2.82 5.83 -24.94
N ASP A 64 3.68 4.84 -24.70
CA ASP A 64 3.27 3.44 -24.54
C ASP A 64 2.28 3.28 -23.39
N LEU A 65 2.54 3.91 -22.23
CA LEU A 65 1.62 3.94 -21.08
C LEU A 65 0.24 4.49 -21.45
N VAL A 66 0.20 5.67 -22.06
CA VAL A 66 -1.07 6.33 -22.40
C VAL A 66 -1.82 5.57 -23.47
N GLN A 67 -1.12 5.02 -24.47
CA GLN A 67 -1.71 4.16 -25.50
C GLN A 67 -2.31 2.88 -24.90
N GLU A 68 -1.60 2.21 -23.99
CA GLU A 68 -2.08 1.00 -23.32
C GLU A 68 -3.32 1.27 -22.48
N MET A 69 -3.32 2.40 -21.76
CA MET A 69 -4.48 2.79 -20.95
C MET A 69 -5.70 3.16 -21.79
N GLY A 70 -5.50 3.63 -22.99
CA GLY A 70 -6.57 4.12 -23.86
C GLY A 70 -7.14 5.50 -23.45
N PRO A 71 -8.06 6.06 -24.26
CA PRO A 71 -8.52 7.44 -24.11
C PRO A 71 -9.21 7.74 -22.77
N GLU A 72 -10.03 6.84 -22.26
CA GLU A 72 -10.78 7.09 -21.03
C GLU A 72 -9.94 6.85 -19.75
N ALA A 73 -9.21 5.73 -19.68
CA ALA A 73 -8.45 5.41 -18.47
C ALA A 73 -7.23 6.32 -18.29
N SER A 74 -6.64 6.82 -19.37
CA SER A 74 -5.50 7.76 -19.32
C SER A 74 -5.84 9.12 -18.73
N LYS A 75 -7.10 9.53 -18.76
CA LYS A 75 -7.57 10.76 -18.08
C LYS A 75 -7.18 10.81 -16.61
N LYS A 76 -7.04 9.64 -15.94
CA LYS A 76 -6.60 9.53 -14.55
C LYS A 76 -5.18 10.09 -14.31
N LEU A 77 -4.36 10.17 -15.33
CA LEU A 77 -3.00 10.72 -15.21
C LEU A 77 -2.98 12.23 -15.23
N PHE A 78 -4.01 12.89 -15.76
CA PHE A 78 -4.04 14.28 -16.11
C PHE A 78 -5.01 15.11 -15.25
N MET A 79 -5.01 16.43 -15.46
CA MET A 79 -5.82 17.39 -14.70
C MET A 79 -7.28 17.44 -15.21
N TRP A 80 -7.97 16.30 -15.12
CA TRP A 80 -9.41 16.21 -15.35
C TRP A 80 -10.14 16.44 -14.03
N ILE A 81 -10.77 17.60 -13.89
CA ILE A 81 -11.44 18.03 -12.66
C ILE A 81 -12.93 18.28 -12.98
N PRO A 82 -13.85 17.53 -12.37
CA PRO A 82 -15.28 17.78 -12.54
C PRO A 82 -15.71 19.17 -12.07
N GLU A 83 -16.79 19.69 -12.65
CA GLU A 83 -17.40 20.93 -12.22
C GLU A 83 -17.78 20.90 -10.74
N GLY A 84 -17.53 21.99 -10.02
CA GLY A 84 -17.86 22.16 -8.61
C GLY A 84 -16.92 21.47 -7.61
N VAL A 85 -15.92 20.68 -8.07
CA VAL A 85 -15.00 19.95 -7.18
C VAL A 85 -13.85 20.80 -6.68
N CYS A 86 -13.40 21.78 -7.46
CA CYS A 86 -12.25 22.62 -7.14
C CYS A 86 -12.63 24.10 -7.12
N ALA A 87 -12.39 24.77 -5.99
CA ALA A 87 -12.70 26.20 -5.85
C ALA A 87 -11.91 27.09 -6.83
N ALA A 88 -10.68 26.69 -7.21
CA ALA A 88 -9.84 27.43 -8.16
C ALA A 88 -10.28 27.23 -9.63
N CYS A 89 -11.08 26.20 -9.92
CA CYS A 89 -11.63 25.92 -11.24
C CYS A 89 -13.10 25.45 -11.12
N PRO A 90 -14.02 26.37 -10.77
CA PRO A 90 -15.41 26.01 -10.45
C PRO A 90 -16.17 25.39 -11.62
N LYS A 91 -15.77 25.69 -12.86
CA LYS A 91 -16.35 25.10 -14.09
C LYS A 91 -15.74 23.75 -14.47
N GLY A 92 -14.87 23.18 -13.62
CA GLY A 92 -14.09 22.01 -13.95
C GLY A 92 -12.89 22.32 -14.86
N ARG A 93 -12.15 21.28 -15.25
CA ARG A 93 -11.01 21.36 -16.17
C ARG A 93 -10.83 20.05 -16.92
N GLU A 94 -10.68 20.14 -18.22
CA GLU A 94 -10.33 19.03 -19.09
C GLU A 94 -8.94 19.28 -19.70
N ASP A 95 -7.94 18.59 -19.17
CA ASP A 95 -6.55 18.89 -19.53
C ASP A 95 -5.77 17.57 -19.69
N ASN A 96 -5.37 17.29 -20.91
CA ASN A 96 -4.57 16.11 -21.28
C ASN A 96 -3.05 16.38 -21.29
N THR A 97 -2.62 17.55 -20.79
CA THR A 97 -1.22 17.98 -20.85
C THR A 97 -0.56 18.00 -19.49
N HIS A 98 -1.27 18.53 -18.48
CA HIS A 98 -0.74 18.67 -17.14
C HIS A 98 -1.09 17.47 -16.28
N LEU A 99 -0.07 16.84 -15.71
CA LEU A 99 -0.24 15.69 -14.82
C LEU A 99 -0.86 16.12 -13.49
N ASN A 100 -1.76 15.30 -12.98
CA ASN A 100 -2.14 15.36 -11.58
C ASN A 100 -1.11 14.59 -10.71
N VAL A 101 -1.33 14.54 -9.38
CA VAL A 101 -0.41 13.88 -8.44
C VAL A 101 -0.25 12.39 -8.75
N TYR A 102 -1.32 11.70 -9.14
CA TYR A 102 -1.28 10.28 -9.51
C TYR A 102 -0.44 10.08 -10.78
N GLY A 103 -0.70 10.85 -11.83
CA GLY A 103 0.04 10.79 -13.09
C GLY A 103 1.53 11.12 -12.91
N ALA A 104 1.84 12.15 -12.12
CA ALA A 104 3.21 12.53 -11.81
C ALA A 104 3.97 11.39 -11.10
N ARG A 105 3.34 10.72 -10.12
CA ARG A 105 3.93 9.57 -9.42
C ARG A 105 4.11 8.36 -10.33
N THR A 106 3.12 8.06 -11.16
CA THR A 106 3.18 6.94 -12.10
C THR A 106 4.35 7.13 -13.09
N ILE A 107 4.46 8.32 -13.69
CA ILE A 107 5.55 8.62 -14.62
C ILE A 107 6.90 8.68 -13.93
N ALA A 108 6.98 9.19 -12.70
CA ALA A 108 8.22 9.19 -11.92
C ALA A 108 8.71 7.74 -11.66
N GLY A 109 7.82 6.81 -11.32
CA GLY A 109 8.17 5.39 -11.18
C GLY A 109 8.76 4.82 -12.45
N LEU A 110 8.09 5.00 -13.59
CA LEU A 110 8.60 4.56 -14.90
C LEU A 110 9.95 5.19 -15.26
N THR A 111 10.15 6.46 -14.88
CA THR A 111 11.44 7.15 -15.09
C THR A 111 12.55 6.51 -14.27
N VAL A 112 12.30 6.18 -13.02
CA VAL A 112 13.24 5.50 -12.13
C VAL A 112 13.64 4.13 -12.69
N ASP A 113 12.67 3.33 -13.15
CA ASP A 113 12.90 2.03 -13.77
C ASP A 113 13.74 2.15 -15.06
N ALA A 114 13.41 3.13 -15.89
CA ALA A 114 14.15 3.38 -17.13
C ALA A 114 15.59 3.87 -16.87
N ILE A 115 15.81 4.72 -15.86
CA ILE A 115 17.17 5.13 -15.45
C ILE A 115 17.96 3.92 -15.00
N ALA A 116 17.41 3.04 -14.18
CA ALA A 116 18.12 1.83 -13.72
C ALA A 116 18.55 0.95 -14.89
N LYS A 117 17.74 0.87 -15.95
CA LYS A 117 18.00 0.06 -17.14
C LYS A 117 18.97 0.70 -18.11
N GLU A 118 18.73 1.96 -18.48
CA GLU A 118 19.45 2.64 -19.59
C GLU A 118 20.73 3.34 -19.12
N VAL A 119 20.91 3.55 -17.80
CA VAL A 119 22.07 4.20 -17.20
C VAL A 119 22.66 3.31 -16.10
N PRO A 120 23.41 2.24 -16.44
CA PRO A 120 23.90 1.24 -15.48
C PRO A 120 24.69 1.83 -14.32
N ALA A 121 25.39 2.92 -14.52
CA ALA A 121 26.14 3.63 -13.46
C ALA A 121 25.24 4.21 -12.37
N LEU A 122 23.96 4.49 -12.68
CA LEU A 122 22.97 5.01 -11.72
C LEU A 122 22.10 3.91 -11.11
N ALA A 123 22.06 2.70 -11.68
CA ALA A 123 21.26 1.60 -11.16
C ALA A 123 21.44 1.33 -9.66
N PRO A 124 22.66 1.35 -9.08
CA PRO A 124 22.85 1.15 -7.64
C PRO A 124 22.25 2.26 -6.76
N PHE A 125 21.96 3.43 -7.34
CA PHE A 125 21.41 4.58 -6.62
C PHE A 125 19.91 4.72 -6.77
N VAL A 126 19.29 3.90 -7.62
CA VAL A 126 17.84 3.90 -7.83
C VAL A 126 17.18 3.22 -6.62
N ARG A 127 16.29 3.96 -5.96
CA ARG A 127 15.52 3.47 -4.81
C ARG A 127 14.03 3.46 -5.14
N HIS A 128 13.41 2.29 -5.00
CA HIS A 128 11.96 2.12 -5.13
C HIS A 128 11.23 2.34 -3.79
N TYR A 129 12.00 2.33 -2.68
CA TYR A 129 11.51 2.50 -1.33
C TYR A 129 12.30 3.59 -0.62
N ASP A 130 11.64 4.31 0.28
CA ASP A 130 12.31 5.34 1.09
C ASP A 130 13.34 4.70 2.02
N PHE A 131 13.00 3.54 2.61
CA PHE A 131 13.87 2.76 3.49
C PHE A 131 13.83 1.28 3.16
N VAL A 132 14.93 0.60 3.44
CA VAL A 132 15.06 -0.85 3.34
C VAL A 132 15.53 -1.41 4.67
N VAL A 133 14.79 -2.39 5.21
CA VAL A 133 15.15 -3.14 6.41
C VAL A 133 15.68 -4.51 5.98
N ALA A 134 16.90 -4.85 6.40
CA ALA A 134 17.51 -6.13 6.08
C ALA A 134 18.44 -6.60 7.20
N LYS A 135 18.27 -7.85 7.66
CA LYS A 135 19.06 -8.43 8.75
C LYS A 135 20.52 -8.70 8.40
N ASP A 136 20.83 -8.84 7.12
CA ASP A 136 22.17 -9.11 6.60
C ASP A 136 23.01 -7.84 6.40
N GLY A 137 22.46 -6.67 6.71
CA GLY A 137 23.12 -5.37 6.53
C GLY A 137 23.08 -4.81 5.11
N SER A 138 22.34 -5.45 4.20
CA SER A 138 22.13 -4.93 2.83
C SER A 138 21.09 -3.80 2.74
N GLY A 139 20.42 -3.48 3.85
CA GLY A 139 19.44 -2.41 3.97
C GLY A 139 19.98 -1.16 4.68
N ASP A 140 19.09 -0.18 4.85
CA ASP A 140 19.36 1.04 5.62
C ASP A 140 19.31 0.78 7.14
N PHE A 141 18.51 -0.23 7.56
CA PHE A 141 18.26 -0.60 8.96
C PHE A 141 18.28 -2.11 9.15
N PHE A 142 18.62 -2.55 10.36
CA PHE A 142 18.58 -3.97 10.74
C PHE A 142 17.23 -4.39 11.33
N THR A 143 16.46 -3.45 11.87
CA THR A 143 15.18 -3.70 12.51
C THR A 143 14.07 -2.82 11.90
N ILE A 144 12.83 -3.32 11.96
CA ILE A 144 11.65 -2.58 11.49
C ILE A 144 11.44 -1.35 12.37
N GLN A 145 11.67 -1.47 13.69
CA GLN A 145 11.49 -0.35 14.62
C GLN A 145 12.46 0.80 14.33
N GLU A 146 13.70 0.53 13.96
CA GLU A 146 14.66 1.59 13.56
C GLU A 146 14.16 2.36 12.33
N ALA A 147 13.67 1.64 11.31
CA ALA A 147 13.11 2.27 10.12
C ALA A 147 11.88 3.14 10.46
N ILE A 148 10.97 2.66 11.35
CA ILE A 148 9.83 3.45 11.83
C ILE A 148 10.29 4.71 12.56
N HIS A 149 11.32 4.63 13.41
CA HIS A 149 11.86 5.80 14.11
C HIS A 149 12.41 6.86 13.14
N ALA A 150 13.02 6.43 12.03
CA ALA A 150 13.59 7.32 11.02
C ALA A 150 12.51 8.05 10.19
N VAL A 151 11.27 7.56 10.16
CA VAL A 151 10.17 8.27 9.46
C VAL A 151 9.88 9.60 10.16
N PRO A 152 9.81 10.74 9.45
CA PRO A 152 9.44 12.02 10.05
C PRO A 152 8.05 11.99 10.70
N ASP A 153 7.93 12.59 11.89
CA ASP A 153 6.63 12.78 12.54
C ASP A 153 5.78 13.83 11.83
N PHE A 154 4.46 13.65 11.87
CA PHE A 154 3.46 14.58 11.33
C PHE A 154 3.73 15.01 9.88
N ARG A 155 4.16 14.08 9.06
CA ARG A 155 4.46 14.32 7.64
C ARG A 155 3.22 14.86 6.91
N LYS A 156 3.33 16.06 6.34
CA LYS A 156 2.19 16.79 5.75
C LYS A 156 1.76 16.26 4.37
N ALA A 157 2.65 15.62 3.65
CA ALA A 157 2.38 15.11 2.30
C ALA A 157 3.24 13.90 1.97
N GLY A 158 2.70 13.04 1.11
CA GLY A 158 3.34 11.83 0.65
C GLY A 158 3.18 10.67 1.63
N ARG A 159 3.64 9.51 1.20
CA ARG A 159 3.65 8.24 1.93
C ARG A 159 5.10 7.78 2.08
N THR A 160 5.49 7.33 3.26
CA THR A 160 6.80 6.71 3.45
C THR A 160 6.68 5.21 3.21
N THR A 161 7.51 4.69 2.33
CA THR A 161 7.54 3.27 1.95
C THR A 161 8.77 2.60 2.53
N ILE A 162 8.56 1.50 3.25
CA ILE A 162 9.60 0.72 3.90
C ILE A 162 9.55 -0.70 3.34
N LEU A 163 10.59 -1.13 2.64
CA LEU A 163 10.77 -2.52 2.25
C LEU A 163 11.34 -3.31 3.42
N VAL A 164 10.69 -4.39 3.79
CA VAL A 164 11.19 -5.37 4.76
C VAL A 164 11.65 -6.60 3.98
N ARG A 165 12.96 -6.80 3.91
CA ARG A 165 13.52 -7.96 3.23
C ARG A 165 13.17 -9.25 3.94
N LYS A 166 13.26 -10.36 3.22
CA LYS A 166 13.07 -11.70 3.77
C LYS A 166 13.88 -11.90 5.04
N GLY A 167 13.24 -12.39 6.11
CA GLY A 167 13.88 -12.66 7.40
C GLY A 167 12.90 -12.74 8.55
N VAL A 168 13.38 -13.26 9.68
CA VAL A 168 12.60 -13.30 10.93
C VAL A 168 13.06 -12.15 11.82
N TYR A 169 12.21 -11.18 12.03
CA TYR A 169 12.43 -9.99 12.84
C TYR A 169 11.77 -10.22 14.21
N LYS A 170 12.57 -10.71 15.19
CA LYS A 170 12.08 -10.92 16.55
C LYS A 170 12.21 -9.61 17.32
N GLU A 171 11.16 -8.82 17.27
CA GLU A 171 11.07 -7.50 17.90
C GLU A 171 9.61 -7.11 18.19
N LYS A 172 9.42 -6.19 19.12
CA LYS A 172 8.13 -5.54 19.37
C LYS A 172 8.13 -4.20 18.63
N VAL A 173 7.22 -4.04 17.67
CA VAL A 173 7.16 -2.84 16.83
C VAL A 173 5.99 -1.94 17.27
N VAL A 174 6.29 -0.66 17.45
CA VAL A 174 5.29 0.36 17.72
C VAL A 174 5.33 1.41 16.62
N ILE A 175 4.20 1.63 15.94
CA ILE A 175 4.02 2.67 14.94
C ILE A 175 3.12 3.74 15.55
N PRO A 176 3.69 4.84 16.11
CA PRO A 176 2.95 5.88 16.80
C PRO A 176 1.99 6.64 15.89
N GLU A 177 1.00 7.29 16.47
CA GLU A 177 0.01 8.11 15.76
C GLU A 177 0.65 9.24 14.93
N SER A 178 1.82 9.73 15.35
CA SER A 178 2.58 10.77 14.63
C SER A 178 3.16 10.30 13.30
N LYS A 179 3.30 8.98 13.07
CA LYS A 179 3.89 8.37 11.86
C LYS A 179 2.85 8.16 10.76
N ILE A 180 2.32 9.25 10.23
CA ILE A 180 1.20 9.27 9.27
C ILE A 180 1.62 8.68 7.92
N SER A 181 0.73 7.89 7.30
CA SER A 181 0.89 7.37 5.93
C SER A 181 2.17 6.56 5.70
N ILE A 182 2.36 5.52 6.50
CA ILE A 182 3.44 4.55 6.32
C ILE A 182 2.96 3.34 5.52
N SER A 183 3.83 2.81 4.66
CA SER A 183 3.70 1.48 4.04
C SER A 183 4.83 0.57 4.49
N LEU A 184 4.49 -0.61 5.00
CA LEU A 184 5.40 -1.72 5.18
C LEU A 184 5.18 -2.74 4.06
N ILE A 185 6.18 -2.96 3.22
CA ILE A 185 6.12 -3.90 2.10
C ILE A 185 7.11 -5.04 2.37
N GLY A 186 6.59 -6.26 2.54
CA GLY A 186 7.44 -7.43 2.78
C GLY A 186 7.87 -8.13 1.51
N GLU A 187 9.11 -8.60 1.48
CA GLU A 187 9.48 -9.71 0.60
C GLU A 187 8.84 -11.00 1.09
N ASP A 188 8.69 -11.99 0.22
CA ASP A 188 8.19 -13.31 0.63
C ASP A 188 9.08 -13.90 1.73
N GLY A 189 8.47 -14.23 2.88
CA GLY A 189 9.17 -14.66 4.07
C GLY A 189 9.65 -13.52 5.00
N ALA A 190 9.14 -12.31 4.88
CA ALA A 190 9.29 -11.25 5.87
C ALA A 190 8.35 -11.52 7.05
N ILE A 191 8.90 -11.86 8.22
CA ILE A 191 8.15 -12.26 9.42
C ILE A 191 8.53 -11.35 10.58
N LEU A 192 7.56 -10.61 11.11
CA LEU A 192 7.66 -9.87 12.36
C LEU A 192 7.06 -10.73 13.48
N THR A 193 7.84 -11.13 14.47
CA THR A 193 7.43 -12.04 15.53
C THR A 193 7.90 -11.58 16.90
N ASN A 194 7.13 -11.91 17.94
CA ASN A 194 7.51 -11.80 19.35
C ASN A 194 6.75 -12.88 20.15
N ASP A 195 7.11 -13.06 21.42
CA ASP A 195 6.55 -14.12 22.28
C ASP A 195 5.96 -13.58 23.61
N ASP A 196 5.50 -12.33 23.61
CA ASP A 196 4.81 -11.77 24.77
C ASP A 196 3.36 -12.29 24.87
N PHE A 197 2.88 -12.52 26.08
CA PHE A 197 1.51 -12.96 26.37
C PHE A 197 0.97 -12.28 27.65
N ALA A 198 -0.33 -12.30 27.84
CA ALA A 198 -1.01 -11.46 28.85
C ALA A 198 -0.50 -11.65 30.27
N SER A 199 -0.26 -12.89 30.71
CA SER A 199 0.25 -13.18 32.07
C SER A 199 1.78 -13.17 32.19
N LYS A 200 2.51 -12.88 31.09
CA LYS A 200 3.96 -12.64 31.16
C LYS A 200 4.23 -11.37 31.92
N LYS A 201 5.19 -11.42 32.84
CA LYS A 201 5.55 -10.26 33.67
C LYS A 201 6.54 -9.36 32.94
N ASN A 202 6.32 -8.06 33.03
CA ASN A 202 7.26 -7.04 32.60
C ASN A 202 8.42 -6.88 33.59
N TYR A 203 9.37 -5.95 33.28
CA TYR A 203 10.52 -5.68 34.15
C TYR A 203 10.14 -5.30 35.59
N PHE A 204 8.98 -4.71 35.82
CA PHE A 204 8.49 -4.30 37.15
C PHE A 204 7.71 -5.40 37.87
N GLY A 205 7.59 -6.59 37.30
CA GLY A 205 6.85 -7.72 37.89
C GLY A 205 5.34 -7.68 37.67
N GLU A 206 4.84 -6.74 36.85
CA GLU A 206 3.42 -6.59 36.51
C GLU A 206 3.09 -7.44 35.28
N GLU A 207 1.88 -8.00 35.23
CA GLU A 207 1.40 -8.70 34.01
C GLU A 207 1.21 -7.74 32.84
N MET A 208 1.57 -8.18 31.64
CA MET A 208 1.46 -7.36 30.43
C MET A 208 0.02 -7.08 30.03
N SER A 209 -0.92 -7.93 30.43
CA SER A 209 -2.30 -7.95 29.96
C SER A 209 -2.40 -8.21 28.44
N THR A 210 -3.62 -8.41 27.93
CA THR A 210 -3.85 -8.63 26.50
C THR A 210 -3.25 -7.50 25.65
N SER A 211 -3.53 -6.24 26.01
CA SER A 211 -3.04 -5.08 25.24
C SER A 211 -1.52 -4.94 25.25
N GLY A 212 -0.85 -5.35 26.32
CA GLY A 212 0.61 -5.29 26.42
C GLY A 212 1.35 -6.43 25.68
N SER A 213 0.64 -7.48 25.25
CA SER A 213 1.22 -8.67 24.65
C SER A 213 1.52 -8.56 23.16
N SER A 214 1.09 -7.49 22.49
CA SER A 214 1.16 -7.39 21.04
C SER A 214 2.60 -7.38 20.51
N THR A 215 2.81 -8.09 19.42
CA THR A 215 4.05 -8.03 18.64
C THR A 215 4.15 -6.71 17.88
N CYS A 216 3.07 -6.29 17.22
CA CYS A 216 3.00 -5.04 16.47
C CYS A 216 1.84 -4.17 16.94
N TYR A 217 2.13 -2.88 17.19
CA TYR A 217 1.15 -1.86 17.53
C TYR A 217 1.07 -0.82 16.42
N ILE A 218 -0.13 -0.61 15.85
CA ILE A 218 -0.37 0.32 14.77
C ILE A 218 -1.37 1.38 15.24
N TYR A 219 -0.85 2.50 15.73
CA TYR A 219 -1.63 3.68 16.10
C TYR A 219 -1.75 4.68 14.94
N ALA A 220 -0.83 4.59 13.97
CA ALA A 220 -0.72 5.51 12.85
C ALA A 220 -1.94 5.45 11.92
N PRO A 221 -2.53 6.60 11.55
CA PRO A 221 -3.55 6.66 10.51
C PRO A 221 -2.94 6.44 9.11
N ASP A 222 -3.78 6.00 8.16
CA ASP A 222 -3.40 5.73 6.77
C ASP A 222 -2.27 4.70 6.62
N PHE A 223 -2.20 3.74 7.53
CA PHE A 223 -1.22 2.67 7.49
C PHE A 223 -1.53 1.67 6.36
N TYR A 224 -0.49 1.19 5.69
CA TYR A 224 -0.57 0.13 4.70
C TYR A 224 0.47 -0.95 4.98
N ALA A 225 0.07 -2.21 4.88
CA ALA A 225 1.01 -3.34 4.87
C ALA A 225 0.69 -4.29 3.72
N GLU A 226 1.72 -4.81 3.08
CA GLU A 226 1.59 -5.84 2.04
C GLU A 226 2.66 -6.92 2.23
N ASN A 227 2.26 -8.21 2.09
CA ASN A 227 3.13 -9.38 2.16
C ASN A 227 3.93 -9.53 3.47
N ILE A 228 3.45 -8.99 4.59
CA ILE A 228 4.07 -9.14 5.91
C ILE A 228 3.37 -10.25 6.69
N THR A 229 4.16 -11.09 7.37
CA THR A 229 3.66 -11.98 8.41
C THR A 229 3.81 -11.31 9.77
N PHE A 230 2.70 -11.07 10.45
CA PHE A 230 2.63 -10.66 11.86
C PHE A 230 2.37 -11.89 12.70
N GLU A 231 3.28 -12.24 13.58
CA GLU A 231 3.20 -13.45 14.39
C GLU A 231 3.33 -13.14 15.88
N ASN A 232 2.54 -13.83 16.70
CA ASN A 232 2.87 -14.01 18.10
C ASN A 232 3.21 -15.49 18.34
N SER A 233 4.46 -15.77 18.66
CA SER A 233 5.01 -17.11 18.79
C SER A 233 4.97 -17.68 20.22
N ALA A 234 4.23 -17.03 21.15
CA ALA A 234 4.11 -17.50 22.54
C ALA A 234 3.44 -18.88 22.69
N GLY A 235 2.67 -19.29 21.67
CA GLY A 235 1.97 -20.56 21.71
C GLY A 235 0.60 -20.50 22.42
N ARG A 236 0.15 -21.63 22.95
CA ARG A 236 -1.15 -21.75 23.66
C ARG A 236 -1.03 -21.41 25.14
N VAL A 237 -0.76 -20.15 25.44
CA VAL A 237 -0.49 -19.64 26.80
C VAL A 237 -1.55 -18.65 27.31
N GLY A 238 -2.69 -18.57 26.64
CA GLY A 238 -3.71 -17.56 26.84
C GLY A 238 -3.60 -16.44 25.79
N GLN A 239 -4.04 -15.23 26.12
CA GLN A 239 -4.08 -14.09 25.21
C GLN A 239 -2.67 -13.68 24.80
N ALA A 240 -2.44 -13.64 23.49
CA ALA A 240 -1.13 -13.31 22.91
C ALA A 240 -1.33 -12.70 21.51
N VAL A 241 -1.27 -11.37 21.42
CA VAL A 241 -1.65 -10.62 20.25
C VAL A 241 -0.51 -10.55 19.23
N ALA A 242 -0.75 -10.91 17.98
CA ALA A 242 0.20 -10.69 16.90
C ALA A 242 0.17 -9.24 16.39
N CYS A 243 -1.02 -8.67 16.23
CA CYS A 243 -1.17 -7.30 15.74
C CYS A 243 -2.32 -6.57 16.42
N PHE A 244 -1.99 -5.43 17.02
CA PHE A 244 -2.93 -4.46 17.60
C PHE A 244 -3.07 -3.28 16.63
N VAL A 245 -4.30 -3.00 16.18
CA VAL A 245 -4.56 -1.94 15.20
C VAL A 245 -5.61 -0.98 15.74
N SER A 246 -5.23 0.28 15.95
CA SER A 246 -6.15 1.35 16.34
C SER A 246 -6.14 2.55 15.39
N GLY A 247 -5.16 2.65 14.51
CA GLY A 247 -5.08 3.69 13.50
C GLY A 247 -6.26 3.63 12.52
N ASP A 248 -6.83 4.80 12.18
CA ASP A 248 -7.91 4.86 11.19
C ASP A 248 -7.38 4.68 9.77
N ARG A 249 -8.16 4.03 8.91
CA ARG A 249 -7.84 3.71 7.51
C ARG A 249 -6.59 2.83 7.36
N ALA A 250 -6.48 1.83 8.23
CA ALA A 250 -5.44 0.79 8.11
C ALA A 250 -5.83 -0.22 7.02
N TYR A 251 -4.91 -0.50 6.10
CA TYR A 251 -5.13 -1.45 5.01
C TYR A 251 -4.02 -2.51 4.97
N PHE A 252 -4.43 -3.78 5.00
CA PHE A 252 -3.55 -4.95 4.94
C PHE A 252 -3.88 -5.75 3.69
N LYS A 253 -2.88 -6.02 2.86
CA LYS A 253 -3.03 -6.80 1.63
C LYS A 253 -2.06 -7.98 1.62
N ASN A 254 -2.54 -9.18 1.33
CA ASN A 254 -1.74 -10.41 1.31
C ASN A 254 -0.92 -10.64 2.60
N CYS A 255 -1.35 -10.10 3.73
CA CYS A 255 -0.68 -10.26 5.02
C CYS A 255 -1.10 -11.55 5.71
N ARG A 256 -0.25 -12.04 6.62
CA ARG A 256 -0.56 -13.17 7.48
C ARG A 256 -0.57 -12.75 8.93
N PHE A 257 -1.57 -13.19 9.69
CA PHE A 257 -1.68 -12.97 11.14
C PHE A 257 -1.69 -14.33 11.81
N LEU A 258 -0.58 -14.67 12.48
CA LEU A 258 -0.35 -15.98 13.05
C LEU A 258 -0.31 -15.89 14.58
N GLY A 259 -1.10 -16.73 15.24
CA GLY A 259 -1.17 -16.78 16.70
C GLY A 259 -2.09 -17.86 17.19
N ASN A 260 -2.52 -17.74 18.44
CA ASN A 260 -3.47 -18.66 19.06
C ASN A 260 -4.69 -17.91 19.60
N GLN A 261 -4.79 -17.67 20.92
CA GLN A 261 -5.87 -16.86 21.47
C GLN A 261 -5.54 -15.38 21.25
N ASP A 262 -6.53 -14.60 20.77
CA ASP A 262 -6.45 -13.15 20.61
C ASP A 262 -5.43 -12.68 19.56
N THR A 263 -5.31 -13.36 18.40
CA THR A 263 -4.28 -13.09 17.39
C THR A 263 -4.34 -11.67 16.83
N LEU A 264 -5.51 -11.21 16.40
CA LEU A 264 -5.71 -9.92 15.74
C LEU A 264 -6.66 -9.03 16.56
N TYR A 265 -6.10 -7.97 17.14
CA TYR A 265 -6.83 -7.00 17.93
C TYR A 265 -7.20 -5.78 17.11
N THR A 266 -8.43 -5.72 16.63
CA THR A 266 -8.97 -4.60 15.86
C THR A 266 -9.56 -3.56 16.82
N TYR A 267 -8.69 -2.69 17.37
CA TYR A 267 -9.03 -1.75 18.42
C TYR A 267 -9.62 -0.43 17.87
N GLY A 268 -10.41 0.26 18.70
CA GLY A 268 -10.83 1.63 18.46
C GLY A 268 -12.17 1.76 17.71
N LYS A 269 -13.13 2.41 18.37
CA LYS A 269 -14.50 2.62 17.86
C LYS A 269 -14.59 3.45 16.58
N ASP A 270 -13.60 4.29 16.31
CA ASP A 270 -13.55 5.16 15.12
C ASP A 270 -12.51 4.69 14.10
N SER A 271 -11.84 3.56 14.36
CA SER A 271 -10.89 2.94 13.46
C SER A 271 -11.63 2.15 12.37
N ARG A 272 -11.27 2.42 11.13
CA ARG A 272 -11.70 1.67 9.94
C ARG A 272 -10.52 0.86 9.43
N GLN A 273 -10.74 -0.43 9.26
CA GLN A 273 -9.67 -1.37 8.91
C GLN A 273 -10.10 -2.22 7.72
N PHE A 274 -9.19 -2.48 6.80
CA PHE A 274 -9.44 -3.30 5.63
C PHE A 274 -8.37 -4.38 5.49
N TYR A 275 -8.82 -5.64 5.43
CA TYR A 275 -8.01 -6.83 5.26
C TYR A 275 -8.38 -7.49 3.93
N ASP A 276 -7.46 -7.51 2.97
CA ASP A 276 -7.68 -7.97 1.60
C ASP A 276 -6.74 -9.13 1.29
N HIS A 277 -7.29 -10.30 0.91
CA HIS A 277 -6.53 -11.52 0.64
C HIS A 277 -5.60 -11.96 1.80
N CYS A 278 -5.95 -11.64 3.03
CA CYS A 278 -5.15 -11.98 4.20
C CYS A 278 -5.40 -13.41 4.68
N TYR A 279 -4.39 -13.99 5.33
CA TYR A 279 -4.52 -15.24 6.09
C TYR A 279 -4.49 -14.93 7.59
N ILE A 280 -5.50 -15.38 8.33
CA ILE A 280 -5.64 -15.12 9.77
C ILE A 280 -5.91 -16.44 10.46
N GLU A 281 -5.10 -16.80 11.46
CA GLU A 281 -5.28 -18.03 12.22
C GLU A 281 -5.29 -17.80 13.73
N GLY A 282 -5.93 -18.72 14.44
CA GLY A 282 -5.95 -18.74 15.89
C GLY A 282 -6.85 -19.82 16.48
N THR A 283 -7.02 -19.80 17.80
CA THR A 283 -7.84 -20.76 18.55
C THR A 283 -9.14 -20.15 19.04
N VAL A 284 -9.06 -19.18 19.99
CA VAL A 284 -10.20 -18.57 20.64
C VAL A 284 -10.13 -17.07 20.46
N ASP A 285 -11.25 -16.46 20.05
CA ASP A 285 -11.42 -14.99 19.94
C ASP A 285 -10.32 -14.33 19.09
N PHE A 286 -9.83 -15.05 18.08
CA PHE A 286 -8.59 -14.65 17.41
C PHE A 286 -8.73 -13.46 16.45
N ILE A 287 -9.95 -12.94 16.27
CA ILE A 287 -10.25 -11.61 15.70
C ILE A 287 -11.19 -10.91 16.67
N PHE A 288 -10.71 -9.90 17.39
CA PHE A 288 -11.50 -9.27 18.44
C PHE A 288 -11.30 -7.76 18.52
N GLY A 289 -12.20 -7.08 19.21
CA GLY A 289 -12.19 -5.63 19.37
C GLY A 289 -13.46 -4.96 18.87
N TRP A 290 -13.43 -3.64 18.64
CA TRP A 290 -14.64 -2.87 18.36
C TRP A 290 -14.51 -1.87 17.20
N SER A 291 -13.52 -2.05 16.32
CA SER A 291 -13.41 -1.26 15.10
C SER A 291 -14.47 -1.64 14.05
N THR A 292 -14.62 -0.81 13.03
CA THR A 292 -15.25 -1.21 11.78
C THR A 292 -14.19 -1.89 10.90
N ALA A 293 -14.31 -3.21 10.70
CA ALA A 293 -13.33 -3.98 9.94
C ALA A 293 -13.98 -4.76 8.80
N LEU A 294 -13.44 -4.56 7.59
CA LEU A 294 -13.82 -5.32 6.39
C LEU A 294 -12.74 -6.36 6.09
N PHE A 295 -13.17 -7.62 6.02
CA PHE A 295 -12.36 -8.76 5.60
C PHE A 295 -12.86 -9.21 4.23
N LYS A 296 -12.01 -9.08 3.20
CA LYS A 296 -12.38 -9.42 1.83
C LYS A 296 -11.44 -10.47 1.27
N ASP A 297 -12.02 -11.56 0.74
CA ASP A 297 -11.28 -12.66 0.11
C ASP A 297 -10.17 -13.27 1.02
N CYS A 298 -10.38 -13.19 2.35
CA CYS A 298 -9.45 -13.70 3.35
C CYS A 298 -9.65 -15.19 3.62
N THR A 299 -8.57 -15.88 4.02
CA THR A 299 -8.64 -17.22 4.62
C THR A 299 -8.56 -17.08 6.13
N ILE A 300 -9.59 -17.55 6.85
CA ILE A 300 -9.69 -17.51 8.30
C ILE A 300 -9.63 -18.95 8.81
N HIS A 301 -8.58 -19.29 9.57
CA HIS A 301 -8.22 -20.66 9.89
C HIS A 301 -8.24 -20.92 11.39
N SER A 302 -9.12 -21.82 11.84
CA SER A 302 -9.22 -22.22 13.25
C SER A 302 -8.24 -23.35 13.58
N LEU A 303 -7.34 -23.09 14.53
CA LEU A 303 -6.36 -24.05 15.05
C LEU A 303 -6.90 -24.93 16.19
N GLY A 304 -8.16 -24.74 16.61
CA GLY A 304 -8.82 -25.48 17.67
C GLY A 304 -10.26 -25.07 17.83
N ASP A 305 -10.94 -25.67 18.82
CA ASP A 305 -12.30 -25.28 19.20
C ASP A 305 -12.33 -23.86 19.77
N GLY A 306 -13.39 -23.11 19.49
CA GLY A 306 -13.60 -21.78 20.02
C GLY A 306 -14.37 -20.84 19.11
N TYR A 307 -14.35 -19.57 19.46
CA TYR A 307 -14.95 -18.51 18.68
C TYR A 307 -13.92 -17.89 17.74
N VAL A 308 -14.27 -17.72 16.47
CA VAL A 308 -13.42 -17.03 15.48
C VAL A 308 -13.32 -15.55 15.86
N THR A 309 -14.46 -14.93 16.20
CA THR A 309 -14.49 -13.51 16.51
C THR A 309 -15.12 -13.22 17.88
N ALA A 310 -14.63 -12.15 18.54
CA ALA A 310 -15.21 -11.53 19.72
C ALA A 310 -15.37 -10.02 19.49
N PRO A 311 -16.34 -9.60 18.65
CA PRO A 311 -16.57 -8.19 18.37
C PRO A 311 -17.26 -7.51 19.55
N SER A 312 -16.87 -6.27 19.84
CA SER A 312 -17.51 -5.41 20.85
C SER A 312 -17.91 -4.07 20.21
N THR A 313 -18.44 -4.12 19.01
CA THR A 313 -18.83 -2.93 18.26
C THR A 313 -19.84 -2.10 19.02
N ASP A 314 -19.60 -0.79 19.16
CA ASP A 314 -20.45 0.14 19.90
C ASP A 314 -21.88 0.18 19.30
N GLN A 315 -22.86 0.32 20.17
CA GLN A 315 -24.26 0.52 19.76
C GLN A 315 -24.39 1.76 18.87
N GLY A 316 -25.15 1.63 17.77
CA GLY A 316 -25.36 2.71 16.80
C GLY A 316 -24.35 2.77 15.66
N LYS A 317 -23.27 2.00 15.68
CA LYS A 317 -22.41 1.84 14.51
C LYS A 317 -23.15 1.07 13.42
N LYS A 318 -23.08 1.57 12.18
CA LYS A 318 -23.74 0.94 11.03
C LYS A 318 -23.13 -0.44 10.69
N TYR A 319 -21.83 -0.59 10.89
CA TYR A 319 -21.08 -1.81 10.61
C TYR A 319 -20.09 -2.09 11.74
N GLY A 320 -19.93 -3.36 12.09
CA GLY A 320 -18.86 -3.93 12.88
C GLY A 320 -17.89 -4.69 11.99
N TYR A 321 -17.81 -6.02 12.16
CA TYR A 321 -17.04 -6.89 11.29
C TYR A 321 -17.86 -7.33 10.09
N VAL A 322 -17.30 -7.18 8.90
CA VAL A 322 -17.94 -7.56 7.63
C VAL A 322 -16.99 -8.52 6.89
N PHE A 323 -17.49 -9.69 6.51
CA PHE A 323 -16.75 -10.71 5.77
C PHE A 323 -17.34 -10.86 4.37
N ILE A 324 -16.53 -10.68 3.32
CA ILE A 324 -16.94 -10.79 1.91
C ILE A 324 -15.97 -11.74 1.19
N GLY A 325 -16.49 -12.81 0.59
CA GLY A 325 -15.68 -13.78 -0.16
C GLY A 325 -14.69 -14.58 0.69
N CYS A 326 -14.79 -14.51 2.02
CA CYS A 326 -13.85 -15.16 2.91
C CYS A 326 -14.06 -16.68 2.96
N LYS A 327 -12.94 -17.41 3.10
CA LYS A 327 -12.92 -18.85 3.29
C LYS A 327 -12.63 -19.18 4.75
N LEU A 328 -13.60 -19.82 5.44
CA LEU A 328 -13.40 -20.34 6.79
C LEU A 328 -12.90 -21.78 6.71
N THR A 329 -11.81 -22.07 7.39
CA THR A 329 -11.15 -23.38 7.42
C THR A 329 -10.72 -23.71 8.85
N GLY A 330 -10.27 -24.91 9.08
CA GLY A 330 -9.76 -25.31 10.40
C GLY A 330 -8.97 -26.61 10.33
N VAL A 331 -8.22 -26.90 11.38
CA VAL A 331 -7.56 -28.19 11.57
C VAL A 331 -8.59 -29.28 11.83
N ALA A 332 -8.22 -30.53 11.55
CA ALA A 332 -9.14 -31.67 11.69
C ALA A 332 -9.67 -31.87 13.13
N GLU A 333 -8.94 -31.42 14.13
CA GLU A 333 -9.26 -31.48 15.55
C GLU A 333 -10.29 -30.42 15.99
N ALA A 334 -10.43 -29.33 15.25
CA ALA A 334 -11.40 -28.28 15.55
C ALA A 334 -12.83 -28.75 15.20
N LYS A 335 -13.60 -29.09 16.22
CA LYS A 335 -14.95 -29.67 16.09
C LYS A 335 -16.06 -28.69 16.49
N LYS A 336 -15.78 -27.73 17.36
CA LYS A 336 -16.72 -26.76 17.91
C LYS A 336 -16.25 -25.36 17.63
N VAL A 337 -16.39 -24.95 16.36
CA VAL A 337 -16.01 -23.61 15.89
C VAL A 337 -17.24 -22.77 15.65
N TYR A 338 -17.29 -21.61 16.27
CA TYR A 338 -18.39 -20.66 16.16
C TYR A 338 -17.87 -19.35 15.55
N LEU A 339 -18.65 -18.73 14.66
CA LEU A 339 -18.21 -17.52 13.97
C LEU A 339 -17.98 -16.36 14.94
N SER A 340 -18.87 -16.18 15.92
CA SER A 340 -18.79 -15.05 16.85
C SER A 340 -19.29 -15.42 18.23
N ARG A 341 -18.73 -14.78 19.25
CA ARG A 341 -19.37 -14.72 20.58
C ARG A 341 -20.69 -14.00 20.48
N PRO A 342 -21.68 -14.40 21.32
CA PRO A 342 -22.94 -13.65 21.48
C PRO A 342 -22.70 -12.33 22.21
#